data_2d4c816aca4f031b1122ceadc51ff874
#
_entry.id   2d4c816aca4f031b1122ceadc51ff874
#
_cell.length_a   1.000
_cell.length_b   1.000
_cell.length_c   1.000
_cell.angle_alpha   90.00
_cell.angle_beta   90.00
_cell.angle_gamma   90.00
#
_symmetry.space_group_name_H-M   'P 1'
#
loop_
_entity.id
_entity.type
_entity.pdbx_description
1 polymer ?
#
loop_
_entity_poly.entity_id
_entity_poly.type
_entity_poly.pdbx_seq_one_letter_code
_entity_poly.pdbx_strand_id
1 'polypeptide(L)'
;MSSDHSRDPCPYVILNDFGGAFAMGALGGTVWHGIKGARNSPRGERLPGSLAAIKARAPVLGGNFGVWGGMFSSFDCAVKGIRQKEDSWNAIISGFFTGGCLAIRGGPKAAFGGAVGCGILLGVFEGVGVLLNKAMSDMGKPQMPAPAPEQAPAVISH
;
A
#
# COMPACT_ATOMS: atom_id res chain seq x y z
N MET A 1 -5.25 20.68 14.87
CA MET A 1 -5.92 19.42 14.52
C MET A 1 -6.26 19.48 13.03
N SER A 2 -5.31 19.18 12.16
CA SER A 2 -5.59 19.00 10.75
C SER A 2 -6.07 17.56 10.58
N SER A 3 -7.39 17.39 10.55
CA SER A 3 -8.00 16.15 10.13
C SER A 3 -7.67 15.97 8.65
N ASP A 4 -6.80 15.04 8.37
CA ASP A 4 -6.50 14.61 7.01
C ASP A 4 -7.73 13.87 6.48
N HIS A 5 -8.66 14.61 5.88
CA HIS A 5 -9.89 14.11 5.26
C HIS A 5 -9.64 13.37 3.94
N SER A 6 -8.38 13.09 3.60
CA SER A 6 -8.03 12.46 2.33
C SER A 6 -8.09 10.93 2.38
N ARG A 7 -8.26 10.31 3.55
CA ARG A 7 -8.41 8.86 3.69
C ARG A 7 -9.82 8.51 4.15
N ASP A 8 -10.39 7.48 3.54
CA ASP A 8 -11.68 6.92 3.93
C ASP A 8 -11.65 6.48 5.41
N PRO A 9 -12.76 6.63 6.15
CA PRO A 9 -12.81 6.17 7.53
C PRO A 9 -12.60 4.66 7.63
N CYS A 10 -11.89 4.19 8.66
CA CYS A 10 -11.95 2.78 9.05
C CYS A 10 -13.42 2.43 9.36
N PRO A 11 -14.07 1.50 8.71
CA PRO A 11 -13.64 0.26 8.06
C PRO A 11 -13.55 0.30 6.52
N TYR A 12 -13.98 1.35 5.84
CA TYR A 12 -13.97 1.42 4.36
C TYR A 12 -12.58 1.34 3.76
N VAL A 13 -11.59 1.93 4.44
CA VAL A 13 -10.16 1.85 4.04
C VAL A 13 -9.72 0.39 3.88
N ILE A 14 -10.14 -0.52 4.76
CA ILE A 14 -9.72 -1.94 4.70
C ILE A 14 -10.20 -2.59 3.40
N LEU A 15 -11.44 -2.33 2.99
CA LEU A 15 -12.00 -2.87 1.75
C LEU A 15 -11.34 -2.25 0.53
N ASN A 16 -11.07 -0.95 0.56
CA ASN A 16 -10.42 -0.23 -0.51
C ASN A 16 -8.96 -0.71 -0.71
N ASP A 17 -8.22 -0.84 0.37
CA ASP A 17 -6.84 -1.33 0.35
C ASP A 17 -6.75 -2.80 -0.05
N PHE A 18 -7.70 -3.64 0.40
CA PHE A 18 -7.80 -5.02 -0.05
C PHE A 18 -8.00 -5.09 -1.57
N GLY A 19 -8.94 -4.32 -2.11
CA GLY A 19 -9.23 -4.26 -3.54
C GLY A 19 -8.08 -3.68 -4.35
N GLY A 20 -7.48 -2.60 -3.87
CA GLY A 20 -6.31 -1.95 -4.49
C GLY A 20 -5.09 -2.87 -4.53
N ALA A 21 -4.77 -3.50 -3.40
CA ALA A 21 -3.66 -4.45 -3.31
C ALA A 21 -3.91 -5.69 -4.19
N PHE A 22 -5.14 -6.21 -4.23
CA PHE A 22 -5.52 -7.30 -5.14
C PHE A 22 -5.29 -6.91 -6.60
N ALA A 23 -5.76 -5.74 -7.01
CA ALA A 23 -5.61 -5.25 -8.37
C ALA A 23 -4.14 -5.07 -8.75
N MET A 24 -3.33 -4.47 -7.88
CA MET A 24 -1.89 -4.30 -8.09
C MET A 24 -1.17 -5.65 -8.19
N GLY A 25 -1.49 -6.59 -7.30
CA GLY A 25 -0.94 -7.94 -7.32
C GLY A 25 -1.32 -8.71 -8.57
N ALA A 26 -2.57 -8.60 -9.02
CA ALA A 26 -3.06 -9.24 -10.25
C ALA A 26 -2.40 -8.64 -11.50
N LEU A 27 -2.29 -7.31 -11.60
CA LEU A 27 -1.61 -6.63 -12.71
C LEU A 27 -0.13 -6.96 -12.75
N GLY A 28 0.58 -6.84 -11.61
CA GLY A 28 1.99 -7.22 -11.50
C GLY A 28 2.22 -8.69 -11.81
N GLY A 29 1.32 -9.57 -11.34
CA GLY A 29 1.30 -11.00 -11.64
C GLY A 29 1.11 -11.27 -13.13
N THR A 30 0.21 -10.54 -13.79
CA THR A 30 -0.04 -10.64 -15.22
C THR A 30 1.21 -10.31 -16.03
N VAL A 31 1.84 -9.19 -15.74
CA VAL A 31 3.07 -8.77 -16.43
C VAL A 31 4.21 -9.77 -16.21
N TRP A 32 4.49 -10.11 -14.96
CA TRP A 32 5.60 -11.00 -14.60
C TRP A 32 5.43 -12.41 -15.16
N HIS A 33 4.26 -13.02 -14.92
CA HIS A 33 3.99 -14.38 -15.38
C HIS A 33 3.71 -14.44 -16.87
N GLY A 34 3.19 -13.38 -17.47
CA GLY A 34 3.05 -13.24 -18.92
C GLY A 34 4.40 -13.29 -19.63
N ILE A 35 5.35 -12.46 -19.20
CA ILE A 35 6.72 -12.45 -19.75
C ILE A 35 7.41 -13.79 -19.52
N LYS A 36 7.31 -14.33 -18.31
CA LYS A 36 7.92 -15.62 -17.96
C LYS A 36 7.32 -16.78 -18.75
N GLY A 37 5.99 -16.80 -18.91
CA GLY A 37 5.27 -17.80 -19.72
C GLY A 37 5.67 -17.72 -21.19
N ALA A 38 5.76 -16.52 -21.76
CA ALA A 38 6.20 -16.32 -23.14
C ALA A 38 7.65 -16.76 -23.38
N ARG A 39 8.54 -16.54 -22.39
CA ARG A 39 9.96 -16.94 -22.49
C ARG A 39 10.15 -18.44 -22.37
N ASN A 40 9.33 -19.13 -21.59
CA ASN A 40 9.43 -20.57 -21.36
C ASN A 40 8.69 -21.41 -22.41
N SER A 41 7.92 -20.78 -23.30
CA SER A 41 7.19 -21.48 -24.36
C SER A 41 8.01 -21.56 -25.64
N PRO A 42 7.89 -22.66 -26.43
CA PRO A 42 8.57 -22.82 -27.70
C PRO A 42 8.17 -21.75 -28.71
N ARG A 43 9.02 -21.55 -29.72
CA ARG A 43 8.75 -20.57 -30.80
C ARG A 43 7.51 -20.99 -31.57
N GLY A 44 6.50 -20.13 -31.57
CA GLY A 44 5.19 -20.38 -32.19
C GLY A 44 4.03 -20.48 -31.20
N GLU A 45 4.25 -20.91 -29.94
CA GLU A 45 3.23 -21.05 -28.89
C GLU A 45 3.40 -20.07 -27.72
N ARG A 46 4.08 -18.96 -27.95
CA ARG A 46 4.35 -17.98 -26.89
C ARG A 46 3.11 -17.29 -26.33
N LEU A 47 2.14 -17.00 -27.18
CA LEU A 47 0.87 -16.38 -26.75
C LEU A 47 0.02 -17.33 -25.89
N PRO A 48 -0.29 -18.57 -26.31
CA PRO A 48 -1.06 -19.47 -25.47
C PRO A 48 -0.32 -19.83 -24.17
N GLY A 49 1.00 -20.00 -24.21
CA GLY A 49 1.80 -20.24 -23.00
C GLY A 49 1.82 -19.06 -22.03
N SER A 50 1.89 -17.83 -22.53
CA SER A 50 1.76 -16.63 -21.71
C SER A 50 0.38 -16.55 -21.03
N LEU A 51 -0.70 -16.73 -21.82
CA LEU A 51 -2.06 -16.70 -21.30
C LEU A 51 -2.33 -17.79 -20.25
N ALA A 52 -1.82 -19.00 -20.46
CA ALA A 52 -1.94 -20.10 -19.51
C ALA A 52 -1.21 -19.77 -18.18
N ALA A 53 -0.02 -19.19 -18.25
CA ALA A 53 0.75 -18.76 -17.08
C ALA A 53 0.05 -17.64 -16.31
N ILE A 54 -0.53 -16.67 -17.02
CA ILE A 54 -1.30 -15.57 -16.43
C ILE A 54 -2.53 -16.12 -15.70
N LYS A 55 -3.35 -16.93 -16.36
CA LYS A 55 -4.56 -17.50 -15.76
C LYS A 55 -4.27 -18.32 -14.51
N ALA A 56 -3.17 -19.04 -14.49
CA ALA A 56 -2.80 -19.89 -13.35
C ALA A 56 -2.22 -19.11 -12.16
N ARG A 57 -1.49 -18.03 -12.40
CA ARG A 57 -0.65 -17.39 -11.38
C ARG A 57 -1.08 -15.98 -11.00
N ALA A 58 -1.62 -15.18 -11.91
CA ALA A 58 -2.00 -13.80 -11.62
C ALA A 58 -3.11 -13.67 -10.56
N PRO A 59 -4.19 -14.50 -10.56
CA PRO A 59 -5.20 -14.43 -9.51
C PRO A 59 -4.66 -14.82 -8.13
N VAL A 60 -3.74 -15.80 -8.08
CA VAL A 60 -3.10 -16.24 -6.84
C VAL A 60 -2.24 -15.11 -6.25
N LEU A 61 -1.47 -14.43 -7.09
CA LEU A 61 -0.65 -13.30 -6.66
C LEU A 61 -1.54 -12.14 -6.21
N GLY A 62 -2.60 -11.84 -6.96
CA GLY A 62 -3.61 -10.85 -6.57
C GLY A 62 -4.23 -11.16 -5.21
N GLY A 63 -4.66 -12.41 -4.99
CA GLY A 63 -5.22 -12.85 -3.72
C GLY A 63 -4.24 -12.70 -2.54
N ASN A 64 -2.98 -13.08 -2.73
CA ASN A 64 -1.94 -12.93 -1.70
C ASN A 64 -1.70 -11.45 -1.34
N PHE A 65 -1.62 -10.59 -2.35
CA PHE A 65 -1.48 -9.14 -2.13
C PHE A 65 -2.72 -8.52 -1.49
N GLY A 66 -3.91 -8.95 -1.90
CA GLY A 66 -5.18 -8.49 -1.31
C GLY A 66 -5.27 -8.83 0.18
N VAL A 67 -4.98 -10.08 0.55
CA VAL A 67 -4.96 -10.50 1.96
C VAL A 67 -3.91 -9.71 2.75
N TRP A 68 -2.71 -9.54 2.19
CA TRP A 68 -1.67 -8.72 2.82
C TRP A 68 -2.12 -7.28 3.04
N GLY A 69 -2.67 -6.63 2.00
CA GLY A 69 -3.17 -5.26 2.07
C GLY A 69 -4.30 -5.09 3.06
N GLY A 70 -5.30 -6.00 3.05
CA GLY A 70 -6.41 -5.97 4.00
C GLY A 70 -5.99 -6.17 5.45
N MET A 71 -5.04 -7.09 5.71
CA MET A 71 -4.48 -7.28 7.05
C MET A 71 -3.67 -6.07 7.49
N PHE A 72 -2.85 -5.51 6.60
CA PHE A 72 -2.06 -4.31 6.86
C PHE A 72 -2.95 -3.14 7.27
N SER A 73 -3.99 -2.84 6.50
CA SER A 73 -4.95 -1.78 6.81
C SER A 73 -5.70 -2.02 8.12
N SER A 74 -6.03 -3.28 8.43
CA SER A 74 -6.67 -3.63 9.70
C SER A 74 -5.77 -3.30 10.89
N PHE A 75 -4.49 -3.67 10.83
CA PHE A 75 -3.52 -3.34 11.86
C PHE A 75 -3.22 -1.84 11.91
N ASP A 76 -3.12 -1.17 10.77
CA ASP A 76 -2.92 0.28 10.69
C ASP A 76 -4.06 1.05 11.36
N CYS A 77 -5.31 0.65 11.08
CA CYS A 77 -6.49 1.19 11.77
C CYS A 77 -6.45 0.94 13.28
N ALA A 78 -6.07 -0.26 13.72
CA ALA A 78 -5.97 -0.59 15.14
C ALA A 78 -4.89 0.25 15.83
N VAL A 79 -3.71 0.37 15.23
CA VAL A 79 -2.59 1.15 15.77
C VAL A 79 -2.93 2.64 15.83
N LYS A 80 -3.58 3.20 14.80
CA LYS A 80 -4.07 4.57 14.80
C LYS A 80 -5.11 4.82 15.88
N GLY A 81 -6.02 3.88 16.08
CA GLY A 81 -7.03 3.93 17.14
C GLY A 81 -6.41 3.98 18.54
N ILE A 82 -5.32 3.23 18.79
CA ILE A 82 -4.64 3.16 20.08
C ILE A 82 -3.73 4.37 20.28
N ARG A 83 -2.93 4.74 19.27
CA ARG A 83 -1.92 5.79 19.40
C ARG A 83 -2.46 7.21 19.21
N GLN A 84 -3.60 7.38 18.55
CA GLN A 84 -4.21 8.67 18.22
C GLN A 84 -3.26 9.64 17.50
N LYS A 85 -2.24 9.11 16.81
CA LYS A 85 -1.25 9.86 16.03
C LYS A 85 -1.04 9.19 14.69
N GLU A 86 -0.88 9.98 13.65
CA GLU A 86 -0.54 9.53 12.30
C GLU A 86 0.96 9.79 12.05
N ASP A 87 1.78 8.80 12.36
CA ASP A 87 3.21 8.82 12.12
C ASP A 87 3.62 7.69 11.16
N SER A 88 4.73 7.85 10.44
CA SER A 88 5.34 6.79 9.63
C SER A 88 5.63 5.51 10.42
N TRP A 89 5.80 5.62 11.73
CA TRP A 89 5.94 4.49 12.65
C TRP A 89 4.72 3.56 12.66
N ASN A 90 3.51 4.09 12.40
CA ASN A 90 2.31 3.28 12.36
C ASN A 90 2.38 2.25 11.22
N ALA A 91 2.84 2.65 10.06
CA ALA A 91 3.01 1.76 8.89
C ALA A 91 4.03 0.65 9.19
N ILE A 92 5.16 0.99 9.85
CA ILE A 92 6.20 0.02 10.21
C ILE A 92 5.66 -1.00 11.23
N ILE A 93 4.95 -0.56 12.25
CA ILE A 93 4.34 -1.42 13.28
C ILE A 93 3.27 -2.32 12.64
N SER A 94 2.40 -1.76 11.83
CA SER A 94 1.33 -2.51 11.13
C SER A 94 1.91 -3.56 10.18
N GLY A 95 2.99 -3.21 9.47
CA GLY A 95 3.72 -4.15 8.64
C GLY A 95 4.40 -5.26 9.41
N PHE A 96 4.98 -4.93 10.56
CA PHE A 96 5.58 -5.92 11.46
C PHE A 96 4.54 -6.96 11.91
N PHE A 97 3.38 -6.52 12.37
CA PHE A 97 2.28 -7.42 12.76
C PHE A 97 1.73 -8.21 11.58
N THR A 98 1.52 -7.57 10.43
CA THR A 98 1.04 -8.24 9.22
C THR A 98 2.00 -9.33 8.76
N GLY A 99 3.28 -9.03 8.68
CA GLY A 99 4.32 -9.99 8.29
C GLY A 99 4.43 -11.16 9.26
N GLY A 100 4.33 -10.89 10.57
CA GLY A 100 4.31 -11.91 11.61
C GLY A 100 3.10 -12.84 11.50
N CYS A 101 1.91 -12.27 11.35
CA CYS A 101 0.66 -13.03 11.20
C CYS A 101 0.65 -13.92 9.95
N LEU A 102 1.10 -13.41 8.82
CA LEU A 102 1.16 -14.18 7.57
C LEU A 102 2.17 -15.33 7.65
N ALA A 103 3.29 -15.10 8.30
CA ALA A 103 4.35 -16.09 8.42
C ALA A 103 4.16 -17.06 9.60
N ILE A 104 3.14 -16.89 10.45
CA ILE A 104 2.90 -17.71 11.65
C ILE A 104 2.70 -19.19 11.31
N ARG A 105 2.16 -19.48 10.12
CA ARG A 105 1.96 -20.86 9.64
C ARG A 105 3.28 -21.59 9.38
N GLY A 106 4.37 -20.88 9.18
CA GLY A 106 5.71 -21.42 8.99
C GLY A 106 6.46 -21.70 10.31
N GLY A 107 5.81 -21.43 11.46
CA GLY A 107 6.39 -21.58 12.79
C GLY A 107 6.94 -20.29 13.38
N PRO A 108 7.37 -20.29 14.65
CA PRO A 108 7.74 -19.07 15.36
C PRO A 108 8.97 -18.36 14.76
N LYS A 109 9.92 -19.10 14.22
CA LYS A 109 11.09 -18.53 13.54
C LYS A 109 10.70 -17.83 12.23
N ALA A 110 9.77 -18.42 11.47
CA ALA A 110 9.25 -17.83 10.24
C ALA A 110 8.42 -16.57 10.55
N ALA A 111 7.59 -16.63 11.60
CA ALA A 111 6.80 -15.47 12.06
C ALA A 111 7.68 -14.28 12.43
N PHE A 112 8.75 -14.51 13.19
CA PHE A 112 9.71 -13.45 13.54
C PHE A 112 10.44 -12.91 12.30
N GLY A 113 10.90 -13.80 11.42
CA GLY A 113 11.55 -13.39 10.16
C GLY A 113 10.62 -12.60 9.25
N GLY A 114 9.35 -13.00 9.14
CA GLY A 114 8.31 -12.30 8.37
C GLY A 114 7.99 -10.92 8.96
N ALA A 115 7.87 -10.83 10.28
CA ALA A 115 7.62 -9.58 10.99
C ALA A 115 8.76 -8.58 10.76
N VAL A 116 10.00 -8.99 11.00
CA VAL A 116 11.19 -8.15 10.81
C VAL A 116 11.34 -7.77 9.34
N GLY A 117 11.19 -8.72 8.42
CA GLY A 117 11.30 -8.48 6.97
C GLY A 117 10.29 -7.46 6.45
N CYS A 118 9.01 -7.59 6.82
CA CYS A 118 7.97 -6.63 6.46
C CYS A 118 8.18 -5.26 7.13
N GLY A 119 8.61 -5.22 8.39
CA GLY A 119 8.92 -3.98 9.09
C GLY A 119 10.05 -3.21 8.41
N ILE A 120 11.14 -3.89 8.03
CA ILE A 120 12.27 -3.29 7.31
C ILE A 120 11.82 -2.82 5.92
N LEU A 121 11.07 -3.64 5.19
CA LEU A 121 10.58 -3.30 3.86
C LEU A 121 9.74 -2.02 3.88
N LEU A 122 8.80 -1.93 4.81
CA LEU A 122 7.97 -0.73 4.96
C LEU A 122 8.77 0.48 5.45
N GLY A 123 9.74 0.29 6.35
CA GLY A 123 10.67 1.34 6.76
C GLY A 123 11.47 1.91 5.59
N VAL A 124 11.92 1.05 4.66
CA VAL A 124 12.60 1.48 3.43
C VAL A 124 11.64 2.23 2.52
N PHE A 125 10.40 1.76 2.32
CA PHE A 125 9.40 2.46 1.51
C PHE A 125 9.04 3.84 2.07
N GLU A 126 8.86 3.94 3.37
CA GLU A 126 8.63 5.23 4.05
C GLU A 126 9.84 6.17 3.88
N GLY A 127 11.05 5.67 4.08
CA GLY A 127 12.28 6.44 3.89
C GLY A 127 12.45 6.94 2.46
N VAL A 128 12.19 6.09 1.46
CA VAL A 128 12.21 6.47 0.04
C VAL A 128 11.11 7.49 -0.25
N GLY A 129 9.90 7.31 0.30
CA GLY A 129 8.79 8.26 0.14
C GLY A 129 9.14 9.65 0.68
N VAL A 130 9.74 9.72 1.86
CA VAL A 130 10.22 10.98 2.46
C VAL A 130 11.31 11.61 1.60
N LEU A 131 12.26 10.83 1.11
CA LEU A 131 13.36 11.30 0.26
C LEU A 131 12.84 11.84 -1.07
N LEU A 132 11.91 11.12 -1.73
CA LEU A 132 11.27 11.57 -2.97
C LEU A 132 10.47 12.86 -2.75
N ASN A 133 9.71 12.94 -1.66
CA ASN A 133 8.92 14.13 -1.34
C ASN A 133 9.84 15.34 -1.09
N LYS A 134 10.97 15.12 -0.43
CA LYS A 134 12.00 16.16 -0.24
C LYS A 134 12.63 16.58 -1.56
N ALA A 135 13.04 15.64 -2.41
CA ALA A 135 13.62 15.93 -3.72
C ALA A 135 12.64 16.67 -4.64
N MET A 136 11.36 16.30 -4.63
CA MET A 136 10.32 17.01 -5.38
C MET A 136 10.03 18.39 -4.80
N SER A 137 10.19 18.57 -3.50
CA SER A 137 10.08 19.87 -2.83
C SER A 137 11.19 20.82 -3.27
N ASP A 138 12.40 20.30 -3.46
CA ASP A 138 13.56 21.07 -3.91
C ASP A 138 13.50 21.39 -5.42
N MET A 139 12.78 20.59 -6.22
CA MET A 139 12.56 20.84 -7.66
C MET A 139 11.44 21.84 -7.97
N GLY A 140 10.88 22.51 -6.98
CA GLY A 140 9.86 23.54 -7.13
C GLY A 140 8.44 22.97 -7.18
N LYS A 141 7.77 22.95 -6.04
CA LYS A 141 6.32 22.94 -6.01
C LYS A 141 5.83 24.19 -6.76
N PRO A 142 4.93 24.07 -7.75
CA PRO A 142 4.13 25.23 -8.10
C PRO A 142 3.42 25.67 -6.82
N GLN A 143 3.80 26.83 -6.29
CA GLN A 143 3.10 27.43 -5.16
C GLN A 143 1.67 27.61 -5.60
N MET A 144 0.77 26.77 -5.09
CA MET A 144 -0.64 27.13 -5.11
C MET A 144 -0.77 28.45 -4.36
N PRO A 145 -1.32 29.52 -4.99
CA PRO A 145 -1.55 30.78 -4.29
C PRO A 145 -2.33 30.46 -3.02
N ALA A 146 -1.85 31.00 -1.90
CA ALA A 146 -2.57 30.92 -0.65
C ALA A 146 -4.02 31.35 -0.89
N PRO A 147 -5.04 30.61 -0.39
CA PRO A 147 -6.41 31.07 -0.49
C PRO A 147 -6.49 32.46 0.10
N ALA A 148 -7.02 33.41 -0.69
CA ALA A 148 -7.22 34.77 -0.26
C ALA A 148 -7.95 34.77 1.10
N PRO A 149 -7.58 35.62 2.06
CA PRO A 149 -8.27 35.68 3.34
C PRO A 149 -9.74 35.98 3.05
N GLU A 150 -10.57 35.01 3.42
CA GLU A 150 -12.02 35.13 3.36
C GLU A 150 -12.42 36.37 4.14
N GLN A 151 -12.90 37.37 3.41
CA GLN A 151 -13.38 38.61 4.00
C GLN A 151 -14.53 38.25 4.93
N ALA A 152 -14.31 38.45 6.22
CA ALA A 152 -15.36 38.34 7.22
C ALA A 152 -16.57 39.17 6.79
N PRO A 153 -17.80 38.62 6.84
CA PRO A 153 -18.98 39.40 6.52
C PRO A 153 -19.09 40.57 7.50
N ALA A 154 -19.17 41.77 6.93
CA ALA A 154 -19.39 42.98 7.68
C ALA A 154 -20.71 42.80 8.51
N VAL A 155 -20.56 42.84 9.82
CA VAL A 155 -21.69 42.92 10.75
C VAL A 155 -22.32 44.30 10.53
N ILE A 156 -23.48 44.34 9.86
CA ILE A 156 -24.32 45.48 9.77
C ILE A 156 -24.99 45.67 11.14
N SER A 157 -24.50 46.61 11.93
CA SER A 157 -25.18 47.08 13.13
C SER A 157 -26.36 47.92 12.74
N HIS A 158 -27.57 47.50 13.11
CA HIS A 158 -28.72 48.36 13.31
C HIS A 158 -29.08 48.33 14.76
#